data_0d428e26d675142c714f641be24ed531
#
_entry.id   0d428e26d675142c714f641be24ed531
#
_cell.length_a   1.000
_cell.length_b   1.000
_cell.length_c   1.000
_cell.angle_alpha   90.00
_cell.angle_beta   90.00
_cell.angle_gamma   90.00
#
_symmetry.space_group_name_H-M   'P 1'
#
loop_
_entity.id
_entity.type
_entity.pdbx_description
1 polymer ?
#
loop_
_entity_poly.entity_id
_entity_poly.type
_entity_poly.pdbx_seq_one_letter_code
_entity_poly.pdbx_strand_id
1 'polypeptide(L)'
;MITPAGRQVLNENPPQIDNLYLQRFESFRKFISPNNNEETALSTPMEKVSGKTPQDVLDEAFQQINTTLADDLLSEVMKQPPAFFEHLVVKLLMQMGYGGSVDNAGTVIGQTGDEGIDGIIREDKLGFSLIYIQAKRWDCDKTVGRPEIQKFVGALAGQGASKGLFITTAKFTKEACQYAEKQHTTKVVLVDGTTLAKLMIEYNLGVSTEATYEIKRIDSDFFAEDLD
;
A
#
# COMPACT_ATOMS: atom_id res chain seq x y z
N MET A 1 14.24 45.08 25.25
CA MET A 1 13.12 46.04 25.26
C MET A 1 11.95 45.48 24.43
N ILE A 2 10.72 45.57 24.93
CA ILE A 2 9.55 45.16 24.18
C ILE A 2 9.16 46.27 23.22
N THR A 3 8.93 45.94 21.94
CA THR A 3 8.49 46.90 20.92
C THR A 3 7.06 47.43 21.19
N PRO A 4 6.65 48.56 20.63
CA PRO A 4 5.27 49.06 20.75
C PRO A 4 4.23 48.01 20.29
N ALA A 5 4.46 47.31 19.20
CA ALA A 5 3.62 46.22 18.72
C ALA A 5 3.56 45.04 19.72
N GLY A 6 4.69 44.67 20.35
CA GLY A 6 4.71 43.64 21.38
C GLY A 6 3.92 44.00 22.63
N ARG A 7 3.90 45.25 23.03
CA ARG A 7 3.06 45.76 24.14
C ARG A 7 1.55 45.75 23.80
N GLN A 8 1.21 46.05 22.55
CA GLN A 8 -0.17 45.94 22.06
C GLN A 8 -0.68 44.49 22.13
N VAL A 9 0.12 43.52 21.69
CA VAL A 9 -0.19 42.07 21.74
C VAL A 9 -0.40 41.62 23.20
N LEU A 10 0.46 42.10 24.13
CA LEU A 10 0.32 41.77 25.55
C LEU A 10 -0.96 42.32 26.15
N ASN A 11 -1.37 43.55 25.77
CA ASN A 11 -2.61 44.15 26.25
C ASN A 11 -3.87 43.49 25.68
N GLU A 12 -3.81 42.96 24.48
CA GLU A 12 -4.93 42.26 23.83
C GLU A 12 -5.10 40.80 24.34
N ASN A 13 -4.07 40.23 24.99
CA ASN A 13 -4.06 38.90 25.58
C ASN A 13 -4.76 37.84 24.71
N PRO A 14 -4.33 37.67 23.44
CA PRO A 14 -4.96 36.71 22.53
C PRO A 14 -4.79 35.28 23.02
N PRO A 15 -5.75 34.37 22.77
CA PRO A 15 -5.67 32.99 23.21
C PRO A 15 -4.50 32.23 22.55
N GLN A 16 -4.05 32.66 21.37
CA GLN A 16 -2.89 32.11 20.65
C GLN A 16 -2.24 33.20 19.80
N ILE A 17 -0.91 33.23 19.77
CA ILE A 17 -0.11 34.12 18.91
C ILE A 17 0.48 33.24 17.81
N ASP A 18 -0.23 33.14 16.69
CA ASP A 18 0.19 32.42 15.50
C ASP A 18 0.57 33.36 14.35
N ASN A 19 1.02 32.79 13.23
CA ASN A 19 1.40 33.57 12.06
C ASN A 19 0.22 34.35 11.48
N LEU A 20 -1.02 33.87 11.62
CA LEU A 20 -2.22 34.54 11.16
C LEU A 20 -2.51 35.79 12.00
N TYR A 21 -2.36 35.68 13.32
CA TYR A 21 -2.48 36.80 14.24
C TYR A 21 -1.41 37.85 13.99
N LEU A 22 -0.15 37.43 13.73
CA LEU A 22 0.98 38.35 13.50
C LEU A 22 0.92 39.04 12.13
N GLN A 23 0.24 38.50 11.12
CA GLN A 23 0.05 39.13 9.81
C GLN A 23 -0.70 40.47 9.87
N ARG A 24 -1.43 40.78 10.94
CA ARG A 24 -2.08 42.10 11.17
C ARG A 24 -1.07 43.22 11.35
N PHE A 25 0.18 42.89 11.72
CA PHE A 25 1.23 43.89 11.91
C PHE A 25 2.06 44.05 10.61
N GLU A 26 2.17 45.31 10.15
CA GLU A 26 2.87 45.65 8.92
C GLU A 26 4.35 45.27 8.94
N SER A 27 4.99 45.41 10.11
CA SER A 27 6.38 44.97 10.32
C SER A 27 6.59 43.49 10.13
N PHE A 28 5.63 42.67 10.52
CA PHE A 28 5.69 41.23 10.33
C PHE A 28 5.44 40.85 8.86
N ARG A 29 4.51 41.53 8.19
CA ARG A 29 4.28 41.34 6.75
C ARG A 29 5.53 41.68 5.93
N LYS A 30 6.21 42.76 6.26
CA LYS A 30 7.50 43.15 5.62
C LYS A 30 8.62 42.17 5.91
N PHE A 31 8.62 41.52 7.08
CA PHE A 31 9.62 40.52 7.45
C PHE A 31 9.41 39.22 6.70
N ILE A 32 8.18 38.79 6.47
CA ILE A 32 7.86 37.57 5.69
C ILE A 32 8.03 37.79 4.18
N SER A 33 7.96 39.05 3.68
CA SER A 33 8.14 39.37 2.27
C SER A 33 9.34 40.32 2.10
N PRO A 34 10.58 39.81 2.21
CA PRO A 34 11.76 40.61 1.87
C PRO A 34 11.94 40.63 0.36
N ASN A 35 11.80 41.80 -0.25
CA ASN A 35 12.03 42.14 -1.65
C ASN A 35 10.90 41.86 -2.65
N ASN A 36 10.09 42.92 -2.86
CA ASN A 36 9.53 43.19 -4.18
C ASN A 36 10.45 44.20 -4.88
N ASN A 37 11.29 43.73 -5.77
CA ASN A 37 11.70 44.43 -6.98
C ASN A 37 11.74 43.41 -8.11
N GLU A 38 10.79 43.63 -9.04
CA GLU A 38 10.76 43.29 -10.45
C GLU A 38 10.73 41.80 -10.89
N GLU A 39 9.54 41.48 -11.44
CA GLU A 39 9.29 40.64 -12.62
C GLU A 39 9.82 39.20 -12.67
N THR A 40 8.99 38.22 -12.38
CA THR A 40 8.44 37.32 -13.42
C THR A 40 7.43 36.36 -12.81
N ALA A 41 6.29 36.23 -13.47
CA ALA A 41 5.18 35.34 -13.15
C ALA A 41 5.62 33.88 -13.09
N LEU A 42 4.96 33.16 -12.18
CA LEU A 42 4.74 31.72 -11.99
C LEU A 42 5.16 31.27 -10.58
N SER A 43 4.47 31.78 -9.59
CA SER A 43 4.36 31.10 -8.29
C SER A 43 2.88 30.97 -7.96
N THR A 44 2.32 29.82 -8.27
CA THR A 44 1.10 29.30 -7.65
C THR A 44 1.23 29.46 -6.13
N PRO A 45 0.21 29.96 -5.44
CA PRO A 45 0.24 30.03 -3.98
C PRO A 45 0.30 28.60 -3.44
N MET A 46 1.45 28.21 -2.87
CA MET A 46 1.48 27.06 -1.98
C MET A 46 0.56 27.37 -0.81
N GLU A 47 -0.62 26.79 -0.82
CA GLU A 47 -1.49 26.72 0.35
C GLU A 47 -0.66 26.28 1.54
N LYS A 48 -0.76 27.02 2.64
CA LYS A 48 -0.07 26.74 3.91
C LYS A 48 -0.47 25.35 4.40
N VAL A 49 0.34 24.35 4.05
CA VAL A 49 0.23 23.00 4.60
C VAL A 49 0.73 23.10 6.05
N SER A 50 -0.18 22.91 6.96
CA SER A 50 0.00 22.90 8.41
C SER A 50 1.18 21.99 8.83
N GLY A 51 2.30 22.57 9.30
CA GLY A 51 3.32 21.89 10.12
C GLY A 51 4.05 20.67 9.54
N LYS A 52 3.77 20.29 8.30
CA LYS A 52 4.37 19.11 7.63
C LYS A 52 5.64 19.52 6.91
N THR A 53 6.64 18.62 6.93
CA THR A 53 7.84 18.80 6.13
C THR A 53 7.56 18.50 4.66
N PRO A 54 8.37 19.00 3.70
CA PRO A 54 8.26 18.61 2.29
C PRO A 54 8.32 17.09 2.07
N GLN A 55 9.06 16.37 2.91
CA GLN A 55 9.14 14.92 2.90
C GLN A 55 7.78 14.29 3.28
N ASP A 56 7.15 14.77 4.35
CA ASP A 56 5.84 14.26 4.78
C ASP A 56 4.78 14.46 3.69
N VAL A 57 4.82 15.60 2.99
CA VAL A 57 3.90 15.90 1.87
C VAL A 57 4.13 14.94 0.70
N LEU A 58 5.41 14.65 0.38
CA LEU A 58 5.76 13.71 -0.68
C LEU A 58 5.28 12.29 -0.33
N ASP A 59 5.54 11.85 0.89
CA ASP A 59 5.15 10.51 1.34
C ASP A 59 3.62 10.34 1.36
N GLU A 60 2.88 11.35 1.78
CA GLU A 60 1.41 11.35 1.73
C GLU A 60 0.88 11.32 0.29
N ALA A 61 1.45 12.15 -0.60
CA ALA A 61 1.07 12.17 -2.00
C ALA A 61 1.34 10.81 -2.66
N PHE A 62 2.49 10.20 -2.38
CA PHE A 62 2.84 8.87 -2.87
C PHE A 62 1.88 7.78 -2.36
N GLN A 63 1.53 7.82 -1.07
CA GLN A 63 0.54 6.89 -0.51
C GLN A 63 -0.85 7.07 -1.14
N GLN A 64 -1.25 8.31 -1.41
CA GLN A 64 -2.52 8.60 -2.07
C GLN A 64 -2.55 8.07 -3.51
N ILE A 65 -1.48 8.28 -4.28
CA ILE A 65 -1.33 7.74 -5.63
C ILE A 65 -1.46 6.21 -5.62
N ASN A 66 -0.72 5.53 -4.72
CA ASN A 66 -0.78 4.07 -4.61
C ASN A 66 -2.15 3.56 -4.16
N THR A 67 -2.86 4.29 -3.30
CA THR A 67 -4.22 3.92 -2.88
C THR A 67 -5.19 3.99 -4.06
N THR A 68 -5.16 5.08 -4.82
CA THR A 68 -5.98 5.24 -6.03
C THR A 68 -5.66 4.16 -7.07
N LEU A 69 -4.36 3.91 -7.31
CA LEU A 69 -3.92 2.85 -8.23
C LEU A 69 -4.40 1.46 -7.78
N ALA A 70 -4.41 1.18 -6.48
CA ALA A 70 -4.90 -0.09 -5.94
C ALA A 70 -6.41 -0.27 -6.19
N ASP A 71 -7.21 0.77 -6.02
CA ASP A 71 -8.64 0.76 -6.30
C ASP A 71 -8.92 0.57 -7.81
N ASP A 72 -8.17 1.26 -8.66
CA ASP A 72 -8.25 1.12 -10.13
C ASP A 72 -7.87 -0.30 -10.57
N LEU A 73 -6.80 -0.88 -10.01
CA LEU A 73 -6.38 -2.26 -10.29
C LEU A 73 -7.48 -3.27 -9.95
N LEU A 74 -8.09 -3.15 -8.76
CA LEU A 74 -9.20 -4.03 -8.38
C LEU A 74 -10.38 -3.87 -9.34
N SER A 75 -10.68 -2.65 -9.75
CA SER A 75 -11.73 -2.38 -10.74
C SER A 75 -11.44 -3.06 -12.07
N GLU A 76 -10.19 -3.04 -12.55
CA GLU A 76 -9.79 -3.73 -13.78
C GLU A 76 -9.85 -5.26 -13.62
N VAL A 77 -9.43 -5.81 -12.48
CA VAL A 77 -9.56 -7.24 -12.18
C VAL A 77 -11.03 -7.67 -12.17
N MET A 78 -11.92 -6.84 -11.64
CA MET A 78 -13.35 -7.13 -11.61
C MET A 78 -14.03 -7.14 -12.99
N LYS A 79 -13.47 -6.46 -13.98
CA LYS A 79 -13.95 -6.50 -15.38
C LYS A 79 -13.58 -7.79 -16.11
N GLN A 80 -12.58 -8.53 -15.62
CA GLN A 80 -12.10 -9.76 -16.25
C GLN A 80 -12.98 -10.96 -15.87
N PRO A 81 -13.00 -12.03 -16.69
CA PRO A 81 -13.70 -13.26 -16.35
C PRO A 81 -13.11 -13.95 -15.10
N PRO A 82 -13.90 -14.76 -14.35
CA PRO A 82 -13.43 -15.43 -13.14
C PRO A 82 -12.15 -16.25 -13.32
N ALA A 83 -12.01 -16.98 -14.41
CA ALA A 83 -10.84 -17.77 -14.73
C ALA A 83 -9.55 -16.91 -14.84
N PHE A 84 -9.67 -15.66 -15.27
CA PHE A 84 -8.54 -14.73 -15.26
C PHE A 84 -8.00 -14.49 -13.85
N PHE A 85 -8.88 -14.43 -12.86
CA PHE A 85 -8.49 -14.18 -11.47
C PHE A 85 -7.62 -15.33 -10.90
N GLU A 86 -7.97 -16.57 -11.20
CA GLU A 86 -7.17 -17.75 -10.81
C GLU A 86 -5.77 -17.70 -11.42
N HIS A 87 -5.67 -17.40 -12.73
CA HIS A 87 -4.39 -17.22 -13.40
C HIS A 87 -3.57 -16.05 -12.87
N LEU A 88 -4.23 -14.94 -12.56
CA LEU A 88 -3.60 -13.74 -11.96
C LEU A 88 -2.96 -14.10 -10.61
N VAL A 89 -3.68 -14.82 -9.76
CA VAL A 89 -3.18 -15.25 -8.45
C VAL A 89 -1.92 -16.12 -8.59
N VAL A 90 -1.94 -17.09 -9.47
CA VAL A 90 -0.76 -17.96 -9.71
C VAL A 90 0.40 -17.13 -10.26
N LYS A 91 0.16 -16.24 -11.21
CA LYS A 91 1.18 -15.36 -11.78
C LYS A 91 1.79 -14.43 -10.72
N LEU A 92 0.97 -13.89 -9.82
CA LEU A 92 1.44 -13.08 -8.70
C LEU A 92 2.38 -13.88 -7.79
N LEU A 93 1.98 -15.07 -7.39
CA LEU A 93 2.81 -15.93 -6.54
C LEU A 93 4.14 -16.30 -7.22
N MET A 94 4.12 -16.55 -8.53
CA MET A 94 5.36 -16.79 -9.29
C MET A 94 6.27 -15.56 -9.29
N GLN A 95 5.75 -14.35 -9.45
CA GLN A 95 6.53 -13.11 -9.35
C GLN A 95 7.06 -12.85 -7.94
N MET A 96 6.37 -13.32 -6.91
CA MET A 96 6.83 -13.32 -5.52
C MET A 96 7.92 -14.35 -5.24
N GLY A 97 8.24 -15.22 -6.22
CA GLY A 97 9.29 -16.24 -6.12
C GLY A 97 8.82 -17.62 -5.68
N TYR A 98 7.51 -17.85 -5.55
CA TYR A 98 6.96 -19.17 -5.36
C TYR A 98 6.97 -19.96 -6.68
N GLY A 99 6.82 -21.30 -6.62
CA GLY A 99 6.66 -22.15 -7.80
C GLY A 99 7.93 -22.90 -8.25
N GLY A 100 9.10 -22.59 -7.70
CA GLY A 100 10.35 -23.29 -8.02
C GLY A 100 11.02 -22.80 -9.31
N SER A 101 11.82 -23.66 -9.97
CA SER A 101 12.47 -23.33 -11.25
C SER A 101 11.46 -23.34 -12.40
N VAL A 102 11.74 -22.52 -13.43
CA VAL A 102 10.86 -22.21 -14.58
C VAL A 102 10.27 -23.42 -15.31
N ASP A 103 10.96 -24.58 -15.31
CA ASP A 103 10.52 -25.79 -16.01
C ASP A 103 9.39 -26.57 -15.31
N ASN A 104 9.05 -26.22 -14.05
CA ASN A 104 7.98 -26.83 -13.26
C ASN A 104 7.17 -25.83 -12.44
N ALA A 105 7.18 -24.59 -12.85
CA ALA A 105 6.45 -23.53 -12.20
C ALA A 105 4.95 -23.80 -12.23
N GLY A 106 4.38 -23.98 -11.04
CA GLY A 106 2.95 -23.97 -10.78
C GLY A 106 2.11 -24.78 -11.75
N THR A 107 1.92 -26.06 -11.46
CA THR A 107 0.79 -26.75 -12.07
C THR A 107 -0.46 -26.07 -11.50
N VAL A 108 -1.08 -25.17 -12.29
CA VAL A 108 -2.46 -24.79 -12.08
C VAL A 108 -3.24 -26.06 -12.27
N ILE A 109 -3.47 -26.79 -11.20
CA ILE A 109 -4.37 -27.92 -11.22
C ILE A 109 -5.77 -27.31 -11.09
N GLY A 110 -6.22 -26.68 -12.16
CA GLY A 110 -7.62 -26.39 -12.36
C GLY A 110 -8.32 -27.69 -12.74
N GLN A 111 -8.45 -28.64 -11.82
CA GLN A 111 -9.44 -29.69 -11.95
C GLN A 111 -10.70 -29.19 -11.23
N THR A 112 -11.69 -28.83 -12.02
CA THR A 112 -13.08 -28.69 -11.59
C THR A 112 -13.49 -29.99 -10.87
N GLY A 113 -13.54 -29.93 -9.53
CA GLY A 113 -14.01 -31.06 -8.74
C GLY A 113 -13.42 -31.21 -7.34
N ASP A 114 -12.34 -30.55 -7.02
CA ASP A 114 -11.62 -30.76 -5.75
C ASP A 114 -12.05 -29.76 -4.67
N GLU A 115 -13.28 -29.95 -4.15
CA GLU A 115 -13.78 -29.38 -2.87
C GLU A 115 -13.44 -27.89 -2.60
N GLY A 116 -13.12 -27.09 -3.66
CA GLY A 116 -12.80 -25.67 -3.56
C GLY A 116 -11.31 -25.32 -3.49
N ILE A 117 -10.43 -26.19 -3.93
CA ILE A 117 -9.01 -25.89 -4.20
C ILE A 117 -8.88 -25.54 -5.69
N ASP A 118 -8.41 -24.33 -6.00
CA ASP A 118 -8.30 -23.83 -7.37
C ASP A 118 -6.89 -23.99 -7.93
N GLY A 119 -5.89 -24.24 -7.07
CA GLY A 119 -4.51 -24.46 -7.50
C GLY A 119 -3.59 -24.92 -6.39
N ILE A 120 -2.43 -25.42 -6.79
CA ILE A 120 -1.34 -25.83 -5.89
C ILE A 120 -0.05 -25.26 -6.44
N ILE A 121 0.74 -24.62 -5.57
CA ILE A 121 2.05 -24.07 -5.92
C ILE A 121 3.12 -24.57 -4.95
N ARG A 122 4.34 -24.78 -5.44
CA ARG A 122 5.48 -25.08 -4.58
C ARG A 122 5.91 -23.86 -3.81
N GLU A 123 6.18 -24.02 -2.51
CA GLU A 123 6.65 -22.92 -1.67
C GLU A 123 8.12 -22.60 -1.93
N ASP A 124 8.92 -23.62 -2.23
CA ASP A 124 10.36 -23.53 -2.37
C ASP A 124 10.85 -24.15 -3.67
N LYS A 125 12.11 -23.85 -4.04
CA LYS A 125 12.74 -24.33 -5.28
C LYS A 125 12.90 -25.84 -5.35
N LEU A 126 12.96 -26.53 -4.22
CA LEU A 126 13.14 -27.98 -4.15
C LEU A 126 11.80 -28.71 -4.07
N GLY A 127 10.71 -28.00 -3.72
CA GLY A 127 9.37 -28.56 -3.65
C GLY A 127 9.07 -29.37 -2.39
N PHE A 128 9.75 -29.06 -1.29
CA PHE A 128 9.48 -29.70 0.02
C PHE A 128 8.10 -29.37 0.57
N SER A 129 7.59 -28.21 0.26
CA SER A 129 6.29 -27.74 0.73
C SER A 129 5.39 -27.31 -0.41
N LEU A 130 4.10 -27.59 -0.25
CA LEU A 130 3.04 -27.18 -1.18
C LEU A 130 2.11 -26.19 -0.48
N ILE A 131 1.68 -25.17 -1.22
CA ILE A 131 0.65 -24.22 -0.83
C ILE A 131 -0.58 -24.50 -1.69
N TYR A 132 -1.69 -24.80 -1.04
CA TYR A 132 -2.99 -24.99 -1.68
C TYR A 132 -3.73 -23.68 -1.74
N ILE A 133 -4.27 -23.34 -2.90
CA ILE A 133 -4.82 -22.02 -3.19
C ILE A 133 -6.32 -22.11 -3.42
N GLN A 134 -7.08 -21.20 -2.81
CA GLN A 134 -8.45 -20.91 -3.18
C GLN A 134 -8.54 -19.45 -3.56
N ALA A 135 -8.99 -19.16 -4.78
CA ALA A 135 -9.13 -17.83 -5.36
C ALA A 135 -10.60 -17.50 -5.62
N LYS A 136 -11.15 -16.52 -4.90
CA LYS A 136 -12.56 -16.14 -5.05
C LYS A 136 -12.71 -14.69 -5.47
N ARG A 137 -13.07 -14.47 -6.76
CA ARG A 137 -13.42 -13.17 -7.28
C ARG A 137 -14.85 -12.80 -6.87
N TRP A 138 -15.00 -12.13 -5.75
CA TRP A 138 -16.27 -11.59 -5.28
C TRP A 138 -16.29 -10.07 -5.40
N ASP A 139 -17.51 -9.47 -5.42
CA ASP A 139 -17.63 -8.01 -5.41
C ASP A 139 -16.89 -7.41 -4.22
N CYS A 140 -16.20 -6.30 -4.45
CA CYS A 140 -15.34 -5.65 -3.42
C CYS A 140 -16.13 -5.23 -2.17
N ASP A 141 -17.44 -5.00 -2.32
CA ASP A 141 -18.34 -4.65 -1.21
C ASP A 141 -18.83 -5.85 -0.39
N LYS A 142 -18.60 -7.07 -0.89
CA LYS A 142 -18.94 -8.29 -0.15
C LYS A 142 -17.90 -8.63 0.89
N THR A 143 -18.29 -9.46 1.85
CA THR A 143 -17.38 -9.96 2.88
C THR A 143 -17.38 -11.49 2.91
N VAL A 144 -16.18 -12.07 2.99
CA VAL A 144 -15.96 -13.50 3.20
C VAL A 144 -16.07 -13.78 4.68
N GLY A 145 -17.07 -14.54 5.07
CA GLY A 145 -17.33 -14.91 6.46
C GLY A 145 -16.59 -16.19 6.88
N ARG A 146 -16.62 -16.46 8.19
CA ARG A 146 -16.07 -17.67 8.80
C ARG A 146 -16.50 -18.97 8.11
N PRO A 147 -17.76 -19.17 7.67
CA PRO A 147 -18.18 -20.44 7.04
C PRO A 147 -17.36 -20.78 5.79
N GLU A 148 -16.97 -19.79 4.98
CA GLU A 148 -16.16 -20.02 3.79
C GLU A 148 -14.74 -20.49 4.16
N ILE A 149 -14.15 -19.91 5.20
CA ILE A 149 -12.83 -20.32 5.67
C ILE A 149 -12.91 -21.72 6.32
N GLN A 150 -14.01 -22.06 6.99
CA GLN A 150 -14.22 -23.42 7.51
C GLN A 150 -14.29 -24.46 6.39
N LYS A 151 -14.98 -24.17 5.29
CA LYS A 151 -15.02 -25.04 4.12
C LYS A 151 -13.62 -25.23 3.52
N PHE A 152 -12.86 -24.14 3.38
CA PHE A 152 -11.50 -24.19 2.88
C PHE A 152 -10.56 -25.01 3.77
N VAL A 153 -10.61 -24.83 5.09
CA VAL A 153 -9.83 -25.65 6.05
C VAL A 153 -10.23 -27.13 5.95
N GLY A 154 -11.52 -27.41 5.77
CA GLY A 154 -12.01 -28.78 5.54
C GLY A 154 -11.41 -29.40 4.27
N ALA A 155 -11.39 -28.65 3.16
CA ALA A 155 -10.79 -29.08 1.91
C ALA A 155 -9.27 -29.34 2.06
N LEU A 156 -8.55 -28.44 2.75
CA LEU A 156 -7.13 -28.62 3.06
C LEU A 156 -6.87 -29.91 3.85
N ALA A 157 -7.72 -30.17 4.87
CA ALA A 157 -7.61 -31.40 5.66
C ALA A 157 -7.87 -32.66 4.83
N GLY A 158 -8.86 -32.63 3.93
CA GLY A 158 -9.14 -33.71 2.99
C GLY A 158 -7.97 -34.05 2.06
N GLN A 159 -7.20 -33.03 1.68
CA GLN A 159 -6.00 -33.17 0.85
C GLN A 159 -4.70 -33.42 1.66
N GLY A 160 -4.77 -33.52 2.98
CA GLY A 160 -3.59 -33.63 3.84
C GLY A 160 -2.66 -32.40 3.77
N ALA A 161 -3.21 -31.25 3.38
CA ALA A 161 -2.45 -30.02 3.18
C ALA A 161 -2.12 -29.34 4.51
N SER A 162 -0.87 -28.93 4.68
CA SER A 162 -0.41 -28.18 5.85
C SER A 162 -0.44 -26.66 5.67
N LYS A 163 -0.55 -26.17 4.42
CA LYS A 163 -0.53 -24.73 4.07
C LYS A 163 -1.60 -24.40 3.05
N GLY A 164 -2.38 -23.37 3.33
CA GLY A 164 -3.42 -22.87 2.45
C GLY A 164 -3.39 -21.36 2.30
N LEU A 165 -3.63 -20.87 1.09
CA LEU A 165 -3.82 -19.47 0.75
C LEU A 165 -5.24 -19.27 0.25
N PHE A 166 -6.02 -18.48 0.97
CA PHE A 166 -7.33 -18.01 0.51
C PHE A 166 -7.20 -16.57 0.06
N ILE A 167 -7.43 -16.30 -1.21
CA ILE A 167 -7.29 -14.97 -1.80
C ILE A 167 -8.61 -14.53 -2.45
N THR A 168 -8.98 -13.28 -2.26
CA THR A 168 -10.25 -12.74 -2.76
C THR A 168 -10.11 -11.25 -3.12
N THR A 169 -11.00 -10.77 -3.98
CA THR A 169 -11.20 -9.33 -4.25
C THR A 169 -12.08 -8.65 -3.19
N ALA A 170 -12.78 -9.42 -2.36
CA ALA A 170 -13.62 -8.94 -1.27
C ALA A 170 -12.82 -8.70 0.02
N LYS A 171 -13.51 -8.36 1.11
CA LYS A 171 -12.94 -8.23 2.47
C LYS A 171 -13.24 -9.46 3.30
N PHE A 172 -12.45 -9.72 4.35
CA PHE A 172 -12.77 -10.75 5.34
C PHE A 172 -13.48 -10.16 6.55
N THR A 173 -14.40 -10.93 7.14
CA THR A 173 -14.94 -10.57 8.44
C THR A 173 -13.91 -10.84 9.54
N LYS A 174 -14.06 -10.15 10.68
CA LYS A 174 -13.17 -10.36 11.84
C LYS A 174 -13.19 -11.82 12.32
N GLU A 175 -14.35 -12.45 12.29
CA GLU A 175 -14.55 -13.87 12.69
C GLU A 175 -13.83 -14.82 11.71
N ALA A 176 -13.77 -14.48 10.40
CA ALA A 176 -13.01 -15.24 9.41
C ALA A 176 -11.50 -15.17 9.70
N CYS A 177 -10.97 -13.99 9.96
CA CYS A 177 -9.55 -13.79 10.30
C CYS A 177 -9.19 -14.54 11.58
N GLN A 178 -9.97 -14.36 12.65
CA GLN A 178 -9.74 -15.06 13.93
C GLN A 178 -9.81 -16.57 13.80
N TYR A 179 -10.70 -17.08 12.93
CA TYR A 179 -10.78 -18.52 12.70
C TYR A 179 -9.54 -19.05 11.98
N ALA A 180 -9.06 -18.35 10.95
CA ALA A 180 -7.83 -18.73 10.23
C ALA A 180 -6.60 -18.72 11.15
N GLU A 181 -6.46 -17.70 12.00
CA GLU A 181 -5.36 -17.57 12.98
C GLU A 181 -5.32 -18.70 14.01
N LYS A 182 -6.49 -19.21 14.39
CA LYS A 182 -6.63 -20.29 15.41
C LYS A 182 -6.36 -21.69 14.88
N GLN A 183 -6.06 -21.84 13.58
CA GLN A 183 -5.70 -23.15 13.04
C GLN A 183 -4.27 -23.52 13.45
N HIS A 184 -4.11 -24.65 14.14
CA HIS A 184 -2.80 -25.09 14.66
C HIS A 184 -2.14 -26.16 13.78
N THR A 185 -2.94 -26.96 13.08
CA THR A 185 -2.46 -28.06 12.22
C THR A 185 -2.19 -27.60 10.79
N THR A 186 -2.95 -26.62 10.32
CA THR A 186 -2.84 -26.11 8.96
C THR A 186 -2.64 -24.60 8.99
N LYS A 187 -1.57 -24.11 8.41
CA LYS A 187 -1.35 -22.66 8.30
C LYS A 187 -2.23 -22.08 7.19
N VAL A 188 -3.16 -21.21 7.54
CA VAL A 188 -4.03 -20.52 6.57
C VAL A 188 -3.67 -19.05 6.51
N VAL A 189 -3.37 -18.58 5.31
CA VAL A 189 -3.12 -17.16 5.00
C VAL A 189 -4.32 -16.62 4.23
N LEU A 190 -4.80 -15.45 4.64
CA LEU A 190 -5.91 -14.75 4.02
C LEU A 190 -5.38 -13.49 3.34
N VAL A 191 -5.70 -13.30 2.05
CA VAL A 191 -5.36 -12.12 1.25
C VAL A 191 -6.65 -11.51 0.71
N ASP A 192 -7.01 -10.35 1.23
CA ASP A 192 -8.16 -9.58 0.77
C ASP A 192 -7.83 -8.73 -0.47
N GLY A 193 -8.85 -8.08 -1.05
CA GLY A 193 -8.69 -7.27 -2.26
C GLY A 193 -7.68 -6.13 -2.07
N THR A 194 -7.68 -5.47 -0.93
CA THR A 194 -6.74 -4.37 -0.64
C THR A 194 -5.29 -4.87 -0.58
N THR A 195 -5.07 -6.00 0.08
CA THR A 195 -3.74 -6.64 0.18
C THR A 195 -3.31 -7.18 -1.18
N LEU A 196 -4.22 -7.79 -1.94
CA LEU A 196 -3.95 -8.25 -3.31
C LEU A 196 -3.45 -7.10 -4.19
N ALA A 197 -4.16 -5.97 -4.23
CA ALA A 197 -3.78 -4.82 -5.06
C ALA A 197 -2.39 -4.26 -4.66
N LYS A 198 -2.10 -4.19 -3.37
CA LYS A 198 -0.77 -3.78 -2.87
C LYS A 198 0.34 -4.72 -3.35
N LEU A 199 0.12 -6.03 -3.26
CA LEU A 199 1.06 -7.04 -3.75
C LEU A 199 1.23 -6.93 -5.28
N MET A 200 0.15 -6.69 -6.03
CA MET A 200 0.23 -6.47 -7.48
C MET A 200 1.11 -5.26 -7.83
N ILE A 201 0.98 -4.16 -7.09
CA ILE A 201 1.82 -2.96 -7.27
C ILE A 201 3.27 -3.27 -6.90
N GLU A 202 3.51 -3.88 -5.74
CA GLU A 202 4.85 -4.20 -5.23
C GLU A 202 5.63 -5.12 -6.17
N TYR A 203 4.96 -6.13 -6.75
CA TYR A 203 5.57 -7.09 -7.66
C TYR A 203 5.36 -6.74 -9.14
N ASN A 204 4.97 -5.51 -9.48
CA ASN A 204 4.77 -5.00 -10.84
C ASN A 204 3.84 -5.89 -11.69
N LEU A 205 2.79 -6.45 -11.10
CA LEU A 205 1.80 -7.23 -11.83
C LEU A 205 0.60 -6.36 -12.23
N GLY A 206 0.40 -6.16 -13.52
CA GLY A 206 -0.68 -5.34 -14.06
C GLY A 206 -0.43 -3.84 -13.96
N VAL A 207 0.78 -3.41 -13.59
CA VAL A 207 1.24 -2.03 -13.54
C VAL A 207 2.57 -1.87 -14.24
N SER A 208 2.89 -0.64 -14.63
CA SER A 208 4.19 -0.22 -15.17
C SER A 208 4.64 1.06 -14.48
N THR A 209 5.96 1.23 -14.31
CA THR A 209 6.50 2.45 -13.73
C THR A 209 6.31 3.62 -14.71
N GLU A 210 5.58 4.65 -14.27
CA GLU A 210 5.36 5.88 -15.05
C GLU A 210 6.49 6.89 -14.84
N ALA A 211 6.93 7.08 -13.60
CA ALA A 211 7.99 8.03 -13.25
C ALA A 211 8.83 7.53 -12.08
N THR A 212 10.09 7.97 -12.03
CA THR A 212 11.01 7.73 -10.91
C THR A 212 11.59 9.07 -10.46
N TYR A 213 11.50 9.36 -9.16
CA TYR A 213 12.03 10.59 -8.57
C TYR A 213 13.24 10.29 -7.70
N GLU A 214 14.37 10.98 -7.98
CA GLU A 214 15.58 10.88 -7.17
C GLU A 214 15.66 12.06 -6.20
N ILE A 215 15.71 11.79 -4.90
CA ILE A 215 15.96 12.79 -3.87
C ILE A 215 17.44 12.75 -3.51
N LYS A 216 18.13 13.89 -3.73
CA LYS A 216 19.56 14.02 -3.44
C LYS A 216 19.78 14.80 -2.14
N ARG A 217 20.80 14.43 -1.42
CA ARG A 217 21.31 15.16 -0.25
C ARG A 217 22.77 15.57 -0.47
N ILE A 218 23.22 16.53 0.32
CA ILE A 218 24.62 16.90 0.34
C ILE A 218 25.43 15.69 0.86
N ASP A 219 26.46 15.34 0.12
CA ASP A 219 27.47 14.36 0.55
C ASP A 219 28.48 15.06 1.44
N SER A 220 28.34 14.89 2.75
CA SER A 220 29.24 15.52 3.73
C SER A 220 30.66 15.00 3.65
N ASP A 221 30.85 13.76 3.23
CA ASP A 221 32.16 13.13 3.17
C ASP A 221 33.00 13.75 2.05
N PHE A 222 32.35 14.06 0.92
CA PHE A 222 33.01 14.79 -0.19
C PHE A 222 33.58 16.15 0.25
N PHE A 223 32.89 16.86 1.16
CA PHE A 223 33.32 18.17 1.65
C PHE A 223 34.22 18.09 2.88
N ALA A 224 34.40 16.89 3.48
CA ALA A 224 35.30 16.64 4.61
C ALA A 224 36.68 16.15 4.15
N GLU A 225 36.89 15.79 2.88
CA GLU A 225 38.19 15.44 2.34
C GLU A 225 39.08 16.71 2.32
N ASP A 226 40.10 16.72 3.15
CA ASP A 226 41.20 17.69 3.06
C ASP A 226 41.90 17.48 1.71
N LEU A 227 41.76 18.46 0.82
CA LEU A 227 42.49 18.51 -0.43
C LEU A 227 43.97 18.86 -0.10
N ASP A 228 44.75 17.84 0.24
CA ASP A 228 46.21 17.95 0.32
C ASP A 228 46.85 18.01 -1.09
#